data_5c181b90a0006d56271129c238654a8d
#
_entry.id   5c181b90a0006d56271129c238654a8d
#
_cell.length_a   1.000
_cell.length_b   1.000
_cell.length_c   1.000
_cell.angle_alpha   90.00
_cell.angle_beta   90.00
_cell.angle_gamma   90.00
#
_symmetry.space_group_name_H-M   'P 1'
#
loop_
_entity.id
_entity.type
_entity.pdbx_description
1 polymer ?
#
loop_
_entity_poly.entity_id
_entity_poly.type
_entity_poly.pdbx_seq_one_letter_code
_entity_poly.pdbx_strand_id
1 'polypeptide(L)'
;MKRRTLVMALTLSSSVPGVARAASKAESQAEVRKAAQDALAAVYKVAPSARKAVESAAGYAAFSNFGMKILVAGGGTGKGVAVNNKTQATTYMKMAEVQAGLGFGVKKFHLVWVFETEQALSTFVNSGWEIGAQATGSAKLGDTGAAYQGAVSLSPGVWLYQVSGDSLALELTAKGTKYYKDGDLN
;
A
#
# COMPACT_ATOMS: atom_id res chain seq x y z
N MET A 1 -28.64 -17.08 68.53
CA MET A 1 -28.85 -16.75 67.09
C MET A 1 -27.70 -15.85 66.65
N LYS A 2 -26.72 -16.38 65.90
CA LYS A 2 -25.54 -15.61 65.39
C LYS A 2 -25.83 -15.24 63.94
N ARG A 3 -25.95 -13.94 63.65
CA ARG A 3 -26.06 -13.42 62.29
C ARG A 3 -24.65 -13.35 61.66
N ARG A 4 -24.43 -14.12 60.59
CA ARG A 4 -23.24 -14.00 59.74
C ARG A 4 -23.49 -12.95 58.66
N THR A 5 -22.74 -11.86 58.75
CA THR A 5 -22.72 -10.83 57.69
C THR A 5 -21.78 -11.29 56.60
N LEU A 6 -22.28 -11.51 55.37
CA LEU A 6 -21.52 -11.86 54.18
C LEU A 6 -21.04 -10.56 53.54
N VAL A 7 -19.74 -10.28 53.59
CA VAL A 7 -19.14 -9.15 52.89
C VAL A 7 -18.78 -9.65 51.50
N MET A 8 -19.52 -9.15 50.50
CA MET A 8 -19.27 -9.40 49.09
C MET A 8 -18.25 -8.36 48.59
N ALA A 9 -17.00 -8.79 48.36
CA ALA A 9 -15.95 -7.96 47.78
C ALA A 9 -16.19 -7.85 46.28
N LEU A 10 -16.59 -6.67 45.82
CA LEU A 10 -16.74 -6.33 44.40
C LEU A 10 -15.34 -5.95 43.87
N THR A 11 -14.68 -6.84 43.15
CA THR A 11 -13.43 -6.52 42.44
C THR A 11 -13.77 -5.76 41.15
N LEU A 12 -13.58 -4.44 41.15
CA LEU A 12 -13.58 -3.65 39.92
C LEU A 12 -12.36 -4.03 39.07
N SER A 13 -12.57 -4.78 38.00
CA SER A 13 -11.59 -4.95 36.92
C SER A 13 -11.53 -3.64 36.14
N SER A 14 -10.54 -2.80 36.41
CA SER A 14 -10.22 -1.64 35.58
C SER A 14 -9.54 -2.11 34.29
N SER A 15 -10.30 -2.26 33.21
CA SER A 15 -9.78 -2.46 31.86
C SER A 15 -9.04 -1.19 31.44
N VAL A 16 -7.70 -1.27 31.29
CA VAL A 16 -6.86 -0.16 30.84
C VAL A 16 -7.08 0.04 29.35
N PRO A 17 -7.73 1.12 28.89
CA PRO A 17 -8.08 1.31 27.47
C PRO A 17 -6.86 1.46 26.54
N GLY A 18 -5.71 1.76 27.09
CA GLY A 18 -4.46 1.88 26.32
C GLY A 18 -3.91 0.57 25.77
N VAL A 19 -4.10 -0.53 26.46
CA VAL A 19 -3.58 -1.84 26.03
C VAL A 19 -4.40 -2.40 24.86
N ALA A 20 -5.71 -2.24 24.89
CA ALA A 20 -6.59 -2.67 23.79
C ALA A 20 -6.30 -1.90 22.50
N ARG A 21 -6.02 -0.59 22.59
CA ARG A 21 -5.67 0.23 21.41
C ARG A 21 -4.30 -0.12 20.83
N ALA A 22 -3.33 -0.42 21.66
CA ALA A 22 -1.99 -0.85 21.22
C ALA A 22 -2.04 -2.22 20.53
N ALA A 23 -2.80 -3.16 21.06
CA ALA A 23 -3.01 -4.46 20.44
C ALA A 23 -3.68 -4.34 19.07
N SER A 24 -4.74 -3.52 18.96
CA SER A 24 -5.43 -3.25 17.70
C SER A 24 -4.52 -2.57 16.66
N LYS A 25 -3.65 -1.64 17.06
CA LYS A 25 -2.67 -1.00 16.16
C LYS A 25 -1.65 -2.02 15.64
N ALA A 26 -1.08 -2.85 16.51
CA ALA A 26 -0.11 -3.87 16.13
C ALA A 26 -0.71 -4.92 15.18
N GLU A 27 -1.95 -5.33 15.42
CA GLU A 27 -2.69 -6.23 14.55
C GLU A 27 -2.93 -5.60 13.17
N SER A 28 -3.41 -4.37 13.11
CA SER A 28 -3.60 -3.63 11.86
C SER A 28 -2.28 -3.43 11.09
N GLN A 29 -1.18 -3.17 11.79
CA GLN A 29 0.15 -3.09 11.20
C GLN A 29 0.59 -4.44 10.61
N ALA A 30 0.30 -5.55 11.29
CA ALA A 30 0.62 -6.89 10.80
C ALA A 30 -0.17 -7.23 9.53
N GLU A 31 -1.45 -6.90 9.49
CA GLU A 31 -2.30 -7.08 8.30
C GLU A 31 -1.77 -6.29 7.11
N VAL A 32 -1.40 -5.02 7.30
CA VAL A 32 -0.86 -4.18 6.22
C VAL A 32 0.48 -4.72 5.72
N ARG A 33 1.37 -5.18 6.62
CA ARG A 33 2.63 -5.83 6.21
C ARG A 33 2.38 -7.10 5.40
N LYS A 34 1.42 -7.93 5.85
CA LYS A 34 1.05 -9.13 5.11
C LYS A 34 0.53 -8.79 3.71
N ALA A 35 -0.37 -7.82 3.58
CA ALA A 35 -0.89 -7.38 2.30
C ALA A 35 0.21 -6.84 1.37
N ALA A 36 1.22 -6.15 1.91
CA ALA A 36 2.37 -5.69 1.15
C ALA A 36 3.27 -6.87 0.68
N GLN A 37 3.47 -7.88 1.52
CA GLN A 37 4.19 -9.10 1.14
C GLN A 37 3.46 -9.88 0.05
N ASP A 38 2.13 -10.00 0.15
CA ASP A 38 1.29 -10.63 -0.86
C ASP A 38 1.38 -9.85 -2.21
N ALA A 39 1.43 -8.52 -2.16
CA ALA A 39 1.61 -7.69 -3.35
C ALA A 39 3.00 -7.90 -4.00
N LEU A 40 4.07 -7.94 -3.21
CA LEU A 40 5.41 -8.27 -3.69
C LEU A 40 5.45 -9.65 -4.34
N ALA A 41 4.89 -10.67 -3.67
CA ALA A 41 4.85 -12.02 -4.19
C ALA A 41 4.09 -12.12 -5.52
N ALA A 42 2.94 -11.44 -5.63
CA ALA A 42 2.16 -11.38 -6.86
C ALA A 42 2.94 -10.73 -8.01
N VAL A 43 3.63 -9.62 -7.74
CA VAL A 43 4.45 -8.95 -8.75
C VAL A 43 5.65 -9.81 -9.15
N TYR A 44 6.35 -10.44 -8.20
CA TYR A 44 7.51 -11.29 -8.50
C TYR A 44 7.16 -12.55 -9.31
N LYS A 45 5.93 -13.07 -9.14
CA LYS A 45 5.42 -14.19 -9.94
C LYS A 45 5.26 -13.82 -11.41
N VAL A 46 4.78 -12.61 -11.69
CA VAL A 46 4.44 -12.15 -13.04
C VAL A 46 5.62 -11.42 -13.70
N ALA A 47 6.42 -10.70 -12.93
CA ALA A 47 7.60 -9.97 -13.36
C ALA A 47 8.82 -10.33 -12.47
N PRO A 48 9.53 -11.44 -12.75
CA PRO A 48 10.65 -11.88 -11.91
C PRO A 48 11.78 -10.84 -11.78
N SER A 49 11.99 -9.98 -12.79
CA SER A 49 12.94 -8.86 -12.77
C SER A 49 12.66 -7.87 -11.64
N ALA A 50 11.41 -7.72 -11.24
CA ALA A 50 10.99 -6.82 -10.16
C ALA A 50 11.69 -7.12 -8.83
N ARG A 51 12.02 -8.39 -8.56
CA ARG A 51 12.75 -8.78 -7.34
C ARG A 51 14.10 -8.06 -7.27
N LYS A 52 14.90 -8.16 -8.34
CA LYS A 52 16.20 -7.50 -8.40
C LYS A 52 16.07 -5.97 -8.35
N ALA A 53 15.05 -5.42 -9.03
CA ALA A 53 14.78 -3.99 -9.01
C ALA A 53 14.48 -3.49 -7.59
N VAL A 54 13.61 -4.19 -6.84
CA VAL A 54 13.27 -3.87 -5.45
C VAL A 54 14.49 -3.99 -4.53
N GLU A 55 15.27 -5.06 -4.65
CA GLU A 55 16.43 -5.32 -3.79
C GLU A 55 17.58 -4.33 -4.00
N SER A 56 17.79 -3.86 -5.24
CA SER A 56 18.87 -2.93 -5.59
C SER A 56 18.53 -1.45 -5.44
N ALA A 57 17.25 -1.12 -5.26
CA ALA A 57 16.77 0.26 -5.12
C ALA A 57 17.08 0.86 -3.75
N ALA A 58 16.99 2.19 -3.63
CA ALA A 58 17.04 2.87 -2.33
C ALA A 58 15.86 2.47 -1.43
N GLY A 59 14.71 2.17 -2.04
CA GLY A 59 13.56 1.63 -1.33
C GLY A 59 12.41 1.32 -2.26
N TYR A 60 11.34 0.82 -1.68
CA TYR A 60 10.13 0.44 -2.39
C TYR A 60 8.88 0.76 -1.58
N ALA A 61 7.73 0.75 -2.25
CA ALA A 61 6.45 0.71 -1.56
C ALA A 61 5.55 -0.35 -2.19
N ALA A 62 4.83 -1.10 -1.35
CA ALA A 62 3.96 -2.18 -1.80
C ALA A 62 2.56 -2.00 -1.23
N PHE A 63 1.56 -2.06 -2.12
CA PHE A 63 0.15 -1.86 -1.79
C PHE A 63 -0.70 -3.00 -2.32
N SER A 64 -1.70 -3.38 -1.54
CA SER A 64 -2.86 -4.12 -2.02
C SER A 64 -4.06 -3.17 -2.02
N ASN A 65 -4.72 -3.07 -3.15
CA ASN A 65 -5.84 -2.16 -3.38
C ASN A 65 -7.09 -2.96 -3.75
N PHE A 66 -8.21 -2.45 -3.30
CA PHE A 66 -9.53 -2.92 -3.67
C PHE A 66 -10.30 -1.73 -4.29
N GLY A 67 -10.68 -1.87 -5.55
CA GLY A 67 -11.49 -0.87 -6.26
C GLY A 67 -12.83 -1.43 -6.68
N MET A 68 -13.86 -0.61 -6.57
CA MET A 68 -15.20 -0.90 -7.05
C MET A 68 -15.67 0.20 -8.00
N LYS A 69 -16.24 -0.19 -9.13
CA LYS A 69 -16.80 0.72 -10.12
C LYS A 69 -18.28 0.42 -10.33
N ILE A 70 -19.11 1.44 -10.19
CA ILE A 70 -20.55 1.35 -10.37
C ILE A 70 -20.98 2.47 -11.36
N LEU A 71 -21.50 2.07 -12.53
CA LEU A 71 -21.96 2.97 -13.58
C LEU A 71 -20.86 3.89 -14.12
N VAL A 72 -20.90 5.18 -13.78
CA VAL A 72 -20.03 6.24 -14.33
C VAL A 72 -18.92 6.66 -13.37
N ALA A 73 -18.95 6.21 -12.13
CA ALA A 73 -17.97 6.57 -11.12
C ALA A 73 -17.56 5.35 -10.31
N GLY A 74 -16.36 5.38 -9.82
CA GLY A 74 -15.83 4.34 -8.94
C GLY A 74 -14.77 4.92 -8.01
N GLY A 75 -14.43 4.16 -7.01
CA GLY A 75 -13.36 4.49 -6.08
C GLY A 75 -12.65 3.24 -5.61
N GLY A 76 -11.47 3.43 -5.11
CA GLY A 76 -10.67 2.39 -4.51
C GLY A 76 -9.94 2.91 -3.30
N THR A 77 -9.68 2.03 -2.37
CA THR A 77 -8.79 2.30 -1.25
C THR A 77 -7.77 1.19 -1.15
N GLY A 78 -6.60 1.51 -0.66
CA GLY A 78 -5.56 0.53 -0.43
C GLY A 78 -4.72 0.91 0.77
N LYS A 79 -4.11 -0.11 1.34
CA LYS A 79 -3.11 0.02 2.39
C LYS A 79 -1.81 -0.63 1.93
N GLY A 80 -0.71 -0.10 2.42
CA GLY A 80 0.59 -0.62 2.08
C GLY A 80 1.68 -0.06 2.98
N VAL A 81 2.90 -0.41 2.65
CA VAL A 81 4.09 0.09 3.33
C VAL A 81 5.06 0.67 2.33
N ALA A 82 5.80 1.69 2.74
CA ALA A 82 7.04 2.12 2.11
C ALA A 82 8.21 1.69 2.98
N VAL A 83 9.23 1.11 2.37
CA VAL A 83 10.41 0.57 3.06
C VAL A 83 11.67 1.20 2.48
N ASN A 84 12.52 1.71 3.36
CA ASN A 84 13.87 2.13 3.00
C ASN A 84 14.80 0.92 3.11
N ASN A 85 15.44 0.53 2.00
CA ASN A 85 16.25 -0.68 1.96
C ASN A 85 17.54 -0.57 2.78
N LYS A 86 18.08 0.62 2.96
CA LYS A 86 19.30 0.85 3.72
C LYS A 86 19.05 0.81 5.23
N THR A 87 17.99 1.46 5.69
CA THR A 87 17.70 1.58 7.12
C THR A 87 16.69 0.57 7.63
N GLN A 88 16.00 -0.15 6.72
CA GLN A 88 14.87 -1.05 6.99
C GLN A 88 13.68 -0.35 7.66
N ALA A 89 13.68 0.98 7.67
CA ALA A 89 12.57 1.76 8.19
C ALA A 89 11.32 1.53 7.35
N THR A 90 10.22 1.22 8.02
CA THR A 90 8.92 0.97 7.42
C THR A 90 7.97 2.11 7.76
N THR A 91 7.35 2.71 6.75
CA THR A 91 6.27 3.70 6.89
C THR A 91 4.99 3.09 6.35
N TYR A 92 3.92 3.10 7.15
CA TYR A 92 2.60 2.67 6.74
C TYR A 92 1.94 3.75 5.91
N MET A 93 1.34 3.34 4.80
CA MET A 93 0.77 4.24 3.80
C MET A 93 -0.67 3.84 3.48
N LYS A 94 -1.46 4.82 3.10
CA LYS A 94 -2.81 4.65 2.52
C LYS A 94 -2.78 5.10 1.06
N MET A 95 -3.68 4.56 0.27
CA MET A 95 -4.01 5.10 -1.04
C MET A 95 -5.52 5.28 -1.17
N ALA A 96 -5.91 6.31 -1.90
CA ALA A 96 -7.28 6.55 -2.33
C ALA A 96 -7.30 6.77 -3.84
N GLU A 97 -8.26 6.17 -4.50
CA GLU A 97 -8.39 6.19 -5.96
C GLU A 97 -9.79 6.66 -6.33
N VAL A 98 -9.85 7.55 -7.31
CA VAL A 98 -11.11 7.97 -7.96
C VAL A 98 -11.08 7.54 -9.41
N GLN A 99 -12.10 6.84 -9.85
CA GLN A 99 -12.23 6.35 -11.21
C GLN A 99 -13.45 7.01 -11.88
N ALA A 100 -13.23 7.60 -13.04
CA ALA A 100 -14.31 8.06 -13.91
C ALA A 100 -14.45 7.13 -15.12
N GLY A 101 -15.66 6.98 -15.64
CA GLY A 101 -15.97 6.22 -16.85
C GLY A 101 -16.99 5.11 -16.63
N LEU A 102 -17.61 4.64 -17.73
CA LEU A 102 -18.63 3.60 -17.71
C LEU A 102 -18.06 2.23 -17.31
N GLY A 103 -18.80 1.47 -16.52
CA GLY A 103 -18.51 0.07 -16.22
C GLY A 103 -18.97 -0.39 -14.84
N PHE A 104 -19.02 -1.70 -14.70
CA PHE A 104 -19.24 -2.39 -13.43
C PHE A 104 -18.05 -3.31 -13.18
N GLY A 105 -17.61 -3.40 -11.95
CA GLY A 105 -16.62 -4.39 -11.59
C GLY A 105 -15.91 -4.09 -10.28
N VAL A 106 -15.44 -5.17 -9.69
CA VAL A 106 -14.55 -5.17 -8.54
C VAL A 106 -13.21 -5.67 -9.05
N LYS A 107 -12.16 -4.88 -8.84
CA LYS A 107 -10.80 -5.29 -9.21
C LYS A 107 -9.89 -5.17 -8.00
N LYS A 108 -9.07 -6.18 -7.80
CA LYS A 108 -7.93 -6.12 -6.89
C LYS A 108 -6.68 -5.87 -7.70
N PHE A 109 -5.89 -4.94 -7.24
CA PHE A 109 -4.57 -4.66 -7.79
C PHE A 109 -3.51 -4.82 -6.73
N HIS A 110 -2.36 -5.33 -7.15
CA HIS A 110 -1.13 -5.31 -6.40
C HIS A 110 -0.19 -4.32 -7.06
N LEU A 111 0.32 -3.38 -6.29
CA LEU A 111 1.13 -2.27 -6.77
C LEU A 111 2.47 -2.32 -6.04
N VAL A 112 3.56 -2.31 -6.79
CA VAL A 112 4.90 -2.21 -6.24
C VAL A 112 5.62 -1.05 -6.90
N TRP A 113 5.93 -0.04 -6.11
CA TRP A 113 6.73 1.11 -6.46
C TRP A 113 8.20 0.81 -6.17
N VAL A 114 9.08 1.25 -7.04
CA VAL A 114 10.53 1.14 -6.87
C VAL A 114 11.13 2.53 -6.99
N PHE A 115 11.94 2.92 -6.02
CA PHE A 115 12.59 4.22 -5.92
C PHE A 115 14.11 4.03 -6.01
N GLU A 116 14.72 4.49 -7.08
CA GLU A 116 16.17 4.36 -7.29
C GLU A 116 16.97 5.21 -6.30
N THR A 117 16.38 6.32 -5.82
CA THR A 117 17.04 7.26 -4.92
C THR A 117 16.29 7.45 -3.60
N GLU A 118 17.04 7.73 -2.52
CA GLU A 118 16.45 8.07 -1.23
C GLU A 118 15.59 9.34 -1.30
N GLN A 119 15.94 10.29 -2.16
CA GLN A 119 15.17 11.51 -2.36
C GLN A 119 13.76 11.19 -2.93
N ALA A 120 13.68 10.32 -3.93
CA ALA A 120 12.40 9.91 -4.52
C ALA A 120 11.52 9.19 -3.48
N LEU A 121 12.10 8.25 -2.72
CA LEU A 121 11.41 7.57 -1.62
C LEU A 121 10.93 8.57 -0.55
N SER A 122 11.81 9.47 -0.11
CA SER A 122 11.49 10.46 0.92
C SER A 122 10.37 11.41 0.47
N THR A 123 10.41 11.84 -0.78
CA THR A 123 9.34 12.67 -1.37
C THR A 123 8.02 11.92 -1.38
N PHE A 124 8.01 10.66 -1.84
CA PHE A 124 6.83 9.81 -1.83
C PHE A 124 6.23 9.66 -0.43
N VAL A 125 7.07 9.38 0.57
CA VAL A 125 6.66 9.15 1.95
C VAL A 125 6.16 10.42 2.62
N ASN A 126 6.83 11.55 2.44
CA ASN A 126 6.58 12.77 3.23
C ASN A 126 5.60 13.72 2.56
N SER A 127 5.67 13.87 1.24
CA SER A 127 4.79 14.76 0.47
C SER A 127 3.57 14.00 -0.09
N GLY A 128 3.65 12.66 -0.11
CA GLY A 128 2.71 11.84 -0.82
C GLY A 128 2.96 11.86 -2.33
N TRP A 129 2.12 11.15 -3.06
CA TRP A 129 2.17 11.11 -4.52
C TRP A 129 0.77 11.10 -5.09
N GLU A 130 0.56 11.86 -6.14
CA GLU A 130 -0.72 11.88 -6.85
C GLU A 130 -0.49 11.54 -8.32
N ILE A 131 -1.15 10.47 -8.79
CA ILE A 131 -1.20 10.10 -10.19
C ILE A 131 -2.51 10.65 -10.74
N GLY A 132 -2.42 11.68 -11.56
CA GLY A 132 -3.57 12.30 -12.25
C GLY A 132 -3.63 11.91 -13.72
N ALA A 133 -4.67 12.39 -14.39
CA ALA A 133 -4.87 12.18 -15.83
C ALA A 133 -3.69 12.67 -16.71
N GLN A 134 -2.88 13.60 -16.19
CA GLN A 134 -1.69 14.13 -16.88
C GLN A 134 -0.48 13.18 -16.81
N ALA A 135 -0.40 12.31 -15.79
CA ALA A 135 0.69 11.35 -15.66
C ALA A 135 0.64 10.23 -16.71
N THR A 136 -0.55 9.95 -17.24
CA THR A 136 -0.73 8.93 -18.28
C THR A 136 -0.02 9.25 -19.60
N GLY A 137 0.17 10.55 -19.90
CA GLY A 137 0.91 11.00 -21.09
C GLY A 137 2.43 10.85 -20.99
N SER A 138 2.96 10.76 -19.78
CA SER A 138 4.40 10.63 -19.50
C SER A 138 4.82 9.20 -19.12
N ALA A 139 3.86 8.33 -18.83
CA ALA A 139 4.11 6.96 -18.48
C ALA A 139 4.61 6.18 -19.69
N LYS A 140 5.91 5.91 -19.72
CA LYS A 140 6.53 5.06 -20.75
C LYS A 140 6.70 3.66 -20.19
N LEU A 141 6.31 2.65 -20.96
CA LEU A 141 6.74 1.29 -20.69
C LEU A 141 8.27 1.27 -20.67
N GLY A 142 8.83 0.70 -19.60
CA GLY A 142 10.27 0.66 -19.43
C GLY A 142 10.96 -0.14 -20.53
N ASP A 143 11.43 0.55 -21.55
CA ASP A 143 12.33 0.01 -22.56
C ASP A 143 13.79 0.10 -22.08
N THR A 144 14.00 0.32 -20.80
CA THR A 144 15.29 0.61 -20.19
C THR A 144 15.89 -0.64 -19.55
N GLY A 145 16.17 -1.64 -20.39
CA GLY A 145 16.96 -2.80 -19.97
C GLY A 145 16.20 -3.82 -19.11
N ALA A 146 16.84 -4.97 -18.87
CA ALA A 146 16.26 -6.13 -18.20
C ALA A 146 15.82 -5.89 -16.73
N ALA A 147 16.26 -4.79 -16.10
CA ALA A 147 16.03 -4.55 -14.68
C ALA A 147 14.58 -4.14 -14.33
N TYR A 148 13.92 -3.38 -15.22
CA TYR A 148 12.55 -2.87 -14.98
C TYR A 148 11.53 -3.39 -15.98
N GLN A 149 11.78 -4.57 -16.54
CA GLN A 149 10.85 -5.19 -17.49
C GLN A 149 9.46 -5.39 -16.84
N GLY A 150 8.44 -4.84 -17.50
CA GLY A 150 7.06 -4.89 -17.02
C GLY A 150 6.67 -3.78 -16.04
N ALA A 151 7.59 -2.87 -15.71
CA ALA A 151 7.27 -1.66 -14.97
C ALA A 151 6.92 -0.49 -15.89
N VAL A 152 6.20 0.47 -15.33
CA VAL A 152 5.94 1.77 -15.95
C VAL A 152 6.80 2.81 -15.24
N SER A 153 7.56 3.60 -16.01
CA SER A 153 8.26 4.77 -15.49
C SER A 153 7.26 5.91 -15.27
N LEU A 154 7.18 6.41 -14.05
CA LEU A 154 6.30 7.53 -13.67
C LEU A 154 7.05 8.86 -13.61
N SER A 155 8.33 8.79 -13.26
CA SER A 155 9.28 9.90 -13.28
C SER A 155 10.70 9.34 -13.28
N PRO A 156 11.75 10.13 -13.50
CA PRO A 156 13.12 9.66 -13.40
C PRO A 156 13.38 8.97 -12.06
N GLY A 157 13.83 7.71 -12.10
CA GLY A 157 14.12 6.91 -10.92
C GLY A 157 12.91 6.41 -10.11
N VAL A 158 11.70 6.51 -10.68
CA VAL A 158 10.45 6.02 -10.04
C VAL A 158 9.71 5.09 -10.99
N TRP A 159 9.54 3.86 -10.58
CA TRP A 159 8.94 2.79 -11.36
C TRP A 159 7.74 2.19 -10.64
N LEU A 160 6.75 1.75 -11.41
CA LEU A 160 5.55 1.11 -10.88
C LEU A 160 5.29 -0.21 -11.61
N TYR A 161 5.22 -1.30 -10.84
CA TYR A 161 4.64 -2.57 -11.27
C TYR A 161 3.19 -2.64 -10.79
N GLN A 162 2.30 -2.98 -11.69
CA GLN A 162 0.89 -3.20 -11.37
C GLN A 162 0.46 -4.56 -11.87
N VAL A 163 -0.13 -5.36 -10.99
CA VAL A 163 -0.65 -6.70 -11.30
C VAL A 163 -2.12 -6.79 -10.93
N SER A 164 -2.91 -7.35 -11.82
CA SER A 164 -4.32 -7.67 -11.59
C SER A 164 -4.57 -9.13 -11.99
N GLY A 165 -4.99 -9.96 -11.04
CA GLY A 165 -5.00 -11.40 -11.26
C GLY A 165 -3.59 -11.94 -11.52
N ASP A 166 -3.41 -12.71 -12.57
CA ASP A 166 -2.12 -13.30 -12.97
C ASP A 166 -1.44 -12.55 -14.13
N SER A 167 -1.77 -11.28 -14.36
CA SER A 167 -1.22 -10.51 -15.48
C SER A 167 -0.75 -9.12 -15.03
N LEU A 168 0.28 -8.61 -15.74
CA LEU A 168 0.66 -7.19 -15.62
C LEU A 168 -0.51 -6.34 -16.13
N ALA A 169 -0.96 -5.41 -15.31
CA ALA A 169 -1.94 -4.42 -15.70
C ALA A 169 -1.21 -3.17 -16.15
N LEU A 170 -1.08 -2.98 -17.45
CA LEU A 170 -0.44 -1.80 -18.05
C LEU A 170 -1.39 -0.60 -18.14
N GLU A 171 -2.62 -0.77 -17.71
CA GLU A 171 -3.63 0.29 -17.69
C GLU A 171 -3.40 1.26 -16.52
N LEU A 172 -2.49 2.19 -16.70
CA LEU A 172 -2.58 3.46 -16.00
C LEU A 172 -3.75 4.24 -16.61
N THR A 173 -4.96 3.75 -16.38
CA THR A 173 -6.16 4.48 -16.78
C THR A 173 -6.20 5.84 -16.08
N ALA A 174 -6.86 6.82 -16.67
CA ALA A 174 -7.08 8.18 -16.15
C ALA A 174 -7.76 8.12 -14.77
N LYS A 175 -6.99 7.81 -13.76
CA LYS A 175 -7.38 7.60 -12.38
C LYS A 175 -6.64 8.61 -11.53
N GLY A 176 -7.39 9.41 -10.77
CA GLY A 176 -6.80 10.15 -9.68
C GLY A 176 -6.48 9.18 -8.56
N THR A 177 -5.21 8.87 -8.37
CA THR A 177 -4.77 8.03 -7.24
C THR A 177 -3.82 8.84 -6.37
N LYS A 178 -4.15 8.94 -5.09
CA LYS A 178 -3.35 9.65 -4.09
C LYS A 178 -2.78 8.67 -3.08
N TYR A 179 -1.48 8.78 -2.81
CA TYR A 179 -0.74 8.01 -1.80
C TYR A 179 -0.33 8.95 -0.67
N TYR A 180 -0.50 8.53 0.58
CA TYR A 180 -0.18 9.36 1.74
C TYR A 180 0.09 8.50 2.99
N LYS A 181 0.76 9.09 4.00
CA LYS A 181 1.01 8.40 5.28
C LYS A 181 -0.27 8.03 5.98
N ASP A 182 -0.28 6.84 6.58
CA ASP A 182 -1.32 6.43 7.52
C ASP A 182 -0.98 6.99 8.92
N GLY A 183 -1.63 8.09 9.31
CA GLY A 183 -1.39 8.71 10.61
C GLY A 183 -1.77 7.84 11.81
N ASP A 184 -2.63 6.84 11.61
CA ASP A 184 -3.07 5.96 12.70
C ASP A 184 -2.06 4.84 12.97
N LEU A 185 -1.29 4.43 11.93
CA LEU A 185 -0.37 3.30 12.00
C LEU A 185 1.10 3.67 12.16
N ASN A 186 1.48 4.93 11.91
CA ASN A 186 2.86 5.40 12.13
C ASN A 186 3.08 5.96 13.53
#